data_d4910dd31fe1b649281a0eea7b54282c
#
_entry.id   d4910dd31fe1b649281a0eea7b54282c
#
_cell.length_a   1.000
_cell.length_b   1.000
_cell.length_c   1.000
_cell.angle_alpha   90.00
_cell.angle_beta   90.00
_cell.angle_gamma   90.00
#
_symmetry.space_group_name_H-M   'P 1'
#
loop_
_entity.id
_entity.type
_entity.pdbx_description
1 polymer ?
#
loop_
_entity_poly.entity_id
_entity_poly.type
_entity_poly.pdbx_seq_one_letter_code
_entity_poly.pdbx_strand_id
1 'polypeptide(L)'
;MRRGLSSGITLVELLAALAVLGIVLTVAYSAMVSGLRVQTDQEAITTSQAKLRRVVEVITQDLRSAVFGSITNQPFTSNDRQISFALIAGGAGYQVLPHDSGNNHSFRTANNVQIIATVANAAELDLAGRQAMLVNANRQAVIFNVGNVTQRGGPGSVEWSLVHDGCNNTIDYTPNTLLFRIESLGLRYDAATQTLYQRSGASEVPLAFDISGFRLDYVYEGTDGTTEIRSSPYLSPAGQPVRQFTRPDGVVLQLVRLQVSISAAAPSQGRVIERSFTGQVELLTGNKSFGIDEVVPCN
;
A
#
# COMPACT_ATOMS: atom_id res chain seq x y z
N MET A 1 78.84 -30.38 37.71
CA MET A 1 78.31 -29.08 37.43
C MET A 1 78.51 -28.72 35.95
N ARG A 2 77.47 -28.84 35.10
CA ARG A 2 77.55 -28.43 33.69
C ARG A 2 77.18 -26.95 33.62
N ARG A 3 78.17 -26.10 33.29
CA ARG A 3 77.92 -24.69 32.96
C ARG A 3 77.19 -24.64 31.59
N GLY A 4 75.96 -24.22 31.61
CA GLY A 4 75.24 -23.91 30.38
C GLY A 4 75.92 -22.69 29.73
N LEU A 5 76.37 -22.91 28.51
CA LEU A 5 76.83 -21.83 27.62
C LEU A 5 75.56 -21.00 27.27
N SER A 6 75.50 -19.76 27.82
CA SER A 6 74.52 -18.78 27.35
C SER A 6 74.98 -18.30 25.96
N SER A 7 74.36 -18.83 24.89
CA SER A 7 74.51 -18.27 23.55
C SER A 7 73.88 -16.91 23.51
N GLY A 8 74.68 -15.85 23.36
CA GLY A 8 74.14 -14.52 23.11
C GLY A 8 73.47 -14.44 21.75
N ILE A 9 72.35 -13.76 21.65
CA ILE A 9 71.65 -13.49 20.39
C ILE A 9 72.55 -12.56 19.54
N THR A 10 72.72 -12.94 18.28
CA THR A 10 73.52 -12.09 17.36
C THR A 10 72.64 -10.91 16.87
N LEU A 11 73.23 -9.79 16.49
CA LEU A 11 72.57 -8.62 15.94
C LEU A 11 71.78 -8.97 14.65
N VAL A 12 72.32 -9.91 13.90
CA VAL A 12 71.68 -10.42 12.67
C VAL A 12 70.39 -11.17 12.99
N GLU A 13 70.35 -12.02 14.03
CA GLU A 13 69.14 -12.73 14.48
C GLU A 13 68.08 -11.76 14.96
N LEU A 14 68.47 -10.69 15.68
CA LEU A 14 67.54 -9.67 16.11
C LEU A 14 66.91 -8.92 14.91
N LEU A 15 67.73 -8.53 13.92
CA LEU A 15 67.25 -7.88 12.71
C LEU A 15 66.33 -8.78 11.89
N ALA A 16 66.69 -10.07 11.75
CA ALA A 16 65.81 -11.04 11.05
C ALA A 16 64.45 -11.25 11.76
N ALA A 17 64.48 -11.33 13.11
CA ALA A 17 63.28 -11.45 13.91
C ALA A 17 62.38 -10.21 13.78
N LEU A 18 62.94 -9.00 13.78
CA LEU A 18 62.16 -7.76 13.57
C LEU A 18 61.61 -7.67 12.16
N ALA A 19 62.32 -8.10 11.14
CA ALA A 19 61.82 -8.14 9.75
C ALA A 19 60.65 -9.09 9.62
N VAL A 20 60.74 -10.31 10.17
CA VAL A 20 59.63 -11.31 10.17
C VAL A 20 58.45 -10.77 10.97
N LEU A 21 58.67 -10.17 12.14
CA LEU A 21 57.61 -9.56 12.96
C LEU A 21 56.88 -8.46 12.18
N GLY A 22 57.62 -7.61 11.46
CA GLY A 22 57.06 -6.54 10.62
C GLY A 22 56.14 -7.09 9.52
N ILE A 23 56.55 -8.17 8.86
CA ILE A 23 55.74 -8.85 7.83
C ILE A 23 54.46 -9.42 8.46
N VAL A 24 54.60 -10.13 9.58
CA VAL A 24 53.43 -10.74 10.28
C VAL A 24 52.45 -9.68 10.74
N LEU A 25 52.90 -8.58 11.32
CA LEU A 25 52.05 -7.46 11.73
C LEU A 25 51.37 -6.80 10.54
N THR A 26 52.03 -6.64 9.41
CA THR A 26 51.44 -6.07 8.20
C THR A 26 50.33 -6.96 7.67
N VAL A 27 50.53 -8.28 7.61
CA VAL A 27 49.52 -9.26 7.18
C VAL A 27 48.35 -9.28 8.16
N ALA A 28 48.62 -9.31 9.48
CA ALA A 28 47.59 -9.31 10.49
C ALA A 28 46.74 -8.02 10.44
N TYR A 29 47.35 -6.86 10.27
CA TYR A 29 46.67 -5.58 10.12
C TYR A 29 45.80 -5.55 8.86
N SER A 30 46.34 -5.99 7.73
CA SER A 30 45.58 -6.09 6.46
C SER A 30 44.37 -7.01 6.60
N ALA A 31 44.50 -8.16 7.26
CA ALA A 31 43.40 -9.08 7.51
C ALA A 31 42.33 -8.46 8.43
N MET A 32 42.77 -7.74 9.49
CA MET A 32 41.83 -7.04 10.39
C MET A 32 41.07 -5.92 9.68
N VAL A 33 41.74 -5.10 8.88
CA VAL A 33 41.07 -4.06 8.09
C VAL A 33 40.08 -4.65 7.10
N SER A 34 40.47 -5.74 6.44
CA SER A 34 39.56 -6.46 5.51
C SER A 34 38.33 -7.03 6.24
N GLY A 35 38.55 -7.62 7.44
CA GLY A 35 37.47 -8.13 8.29
C GLY A 35 36.47 -7.05 8.71
N LEU A 36 36.99 -5.88 9.15
CA LEU A 36 36.13 -4.74 9.49
C LEU A 36 35.34 -4.21 8.30
N ARG A 37 35.91 -4.22 7.10
CA ARG A 37 35.23 -3.84 5.87
C ARG A 37 34.05 -4.78 5.56
N VAL A 38 34.28 -6.09 5.63
CA VAL A 38 33.22 -7.08 5.42
C VAL A 38 32.11 -6.94 6.46
N GLN A 39 32.46 -6.68 7.71
CA GLN A 39 31.47 -6.48 8.77
C GLN A 39 30.58 -5.25 8.49
N THR A 40 31.18 -4.10 8.16
CA THR A 40 30.40 -2.89 7.84
C THR A 40 29.51 -3.07 6.61
N ASP A 41 29.99 -3.77 5.58
CA ASP A 41 29.18 -4.10 4.41
C ASP A 41 27.99 -5.01 4.78
N GLN A 42 28.21 -6.02 5.60
CA GLN A 42 27.16 -6.92 6.07
C GLN A 42 26.12 -6.20 6.94
N GLU A 43 26.55 -5.31 7.82
CA GLU A 43 25.63 -4.49 8.62
C GLU A 43 24.76 -3.58 7.73
N ALA A 44 25.35 -2.91 6.75
CA ALA A 44 24.64 -2.08 5.78
C ALA A 44 23.61 -2.89 4.97
N ILE A 45 24.00 -4.07 4.50
CA ILE A 45 23.11 -5.00 3.76
C ILE A 45 21.95 -5.44 4.65
N THR A 46 22.24 -5.90 5.87
CA THR A 46 21.22 -6.43 6.78
C THR A 46 20.22 -5.35 7.17
N THR A 47 20.70 -4.16 7.49
CA THR A 47 19.86 -3.01 7.83
C THR A 47 18.98 -2.60 6.67
N SER A 48 19.53 -2.53 5.45
CA SER A 48 18.78 -2.21 4.25
C SER A 48 17.71 -3.25 3.95
N GLN A 49 18.03 -4.54 4.04
CA GLN A 49 17.05 -5.62 3.83
C GLN A 49 15.93 -5.61 4.88
N ALA A 50 16.26 -5.39 6.16
CA ALA A 50 15.28 -5.29 7.22
C ALA A 50 14.31 -4.12 6.99
N LYS A 51 14.85 -2.95 6.59
CA LYS A 51 14.07 -1.77 6.21
C LYS A 51 13.11 -2.08 5.05
N LEU A 52 13.63 -2.63 3.95
CA LEU A 52 12.81 -2.96 2.77
C LEU A 52 11.70 -3.94 3.09
N ARG A 53 12.02 -5.01 3.84
CA ARG A 53 11.02 -6.00 4.27
C ARG A 53 9.90 -5.34 5.06
N ARG A 54 10.24 -4.50 6.05
CA ARG A 54 9.25 -3.81 6.88
C ARG A 54 8.37 -2.87 6.06
N VAL A 55 8.95 -2.11 5.14
CA VAL A 55 8.19 -1.20 4.26
C VAL A 55 7.22 -1.98 3.38
N VAL A 56 7.67 -3.06 2.72
CA VAL A 56 6.79 -3.90 1.90
C VAL A 56 5.72 -4.58 2.75
N GLU A 57 6.03 -5.00 3.98
CA GLU A 57 5.06 -5.60 4.90
C GLU A 57 3.94 -4.62 5.26
N VAL A 58 4.27 -3.36 5.58
CA VAL A 58 3.28 -2.30 5.83
C VAL A 58 2.42 -2.06 4.59
N ILE A 59 3.05 -1.85 3.42
CA ILE A 59 2.32 -1.63 2.16
C ILE A 59 1.39 -2.81 1.83
N THR A 60 1.89 -4.03 1.96
CA THR A 60 1.09 -5.22 1.63
C THR A 60 -0.04 -5.43 2.62
N GLN A 61 0.14 -5.07 3.88
CA GLN A 61 -0.93 -5.10 4.89
C GLN A 61 -2.01 -4.07 4.56
N ASP A 62 -1.63 -2.83 4.26
CA ASP A 62 -2.57 -1.77 3.89
C ASP A 62 -3.36 -2.16 2.63
N LEU A 63 -2.68 -2.64 1.59
CA LEU A 63 -3.33 -3.06 0.35
C LEU A 63 -4.28 -4.26 0.53
N ARG A 64 -3.95 -5.21 1.42
CA ARG A 64 -4.86 -6.33 1.78
C ARG A 64 -6.11 -5.86 2.50
N SER A 65 -5.99 -4.75 3.24
CA SER A 65 -7.08 -4.14 3.98
C SER A 65 -7.96 -3.24 3.10
N ALA A 66 -7.61 -3.06 1.81
CA ALA A 66 -8.42 -2.28 0.88
C ALA A 66 -9.84 -2.84 0.76
N VAL A 67 -10.83 -1.97 0.81
CA VAL A 67 -12.25 -2.34 0.76
C VAL A 67 -12.53 -3.10 -0.53
N PHE A 68 -12.80 -4.39 -0.42
CA PHE A 68 -13.12 -5.26 -1.54
C PHE A 68 -12.12 -5.19 -2.71
N GLY A 69 -10.83 -4.90 -2.42
CA GLY A 69 -9.80 -4.75 -3.44
C GLY A 69 -9.93 -3.48 -4.30
N SER A 70 -10.62 -2.46 -3.80
CA SER A 70 -10.83 -1.21 -4.52
C SER A 70 -9.53 -0.45 -4.74
N ILE A 71 -9.17 -0.23 -6.00
CA ILE A 71 -8.16 0.73 -6.42
C ILE A 71 -8.87 1.98 -6.90
N THR A 72 -8.39 3.14 -6.49
CA THR A 72 -9.00 4.42 -6.81
C THR A 72 -8.00 5.34 -7.50
N ASN A 73 -8.47 6.50 -7.99
CA ASN A 73 -7.61 7.56 -8.51
C ASN A 73 -7.51 8.76 -7.56
N GLN A 74 -7.92 8.58 -6.30
CA GLN A 74 -7.82 9.61 -5.27
C GLN A 74 -7.23 8.99 -4.00
N PRO A 75 -6.22 9.64 -3.36
CA PRO A 75 -5.70 11.00 -3.63
C PRO A 75 -4.70 11.08 -4.79
N PHE A 76 -4.24 9.96 -5.35
CA PHE A 76 -3.30 9.92 -6.48
C PHE A 76 -3.85 9.06 -7.62
N THR A 77 -3.53 9.41 -8.85
CA THR A 77 -3.82 8.56 -10.01
C THR A 77 -2.93 7.31 -9.97
N SER A 78 -3.57 6.14 -9.92
CA SER A 78 -2.86 4.86 -9.78
C SER A 78 -2.05 4.51 -11.03
N ASN A 79 -0.75 4.23 -10.84
CA ASN A 79 0.20 3.83 -11.88
C ASN A 79 1.36 3.01 -11.27
N ASP A 80 2.50 2.93 -11.95
CA ASP A 80 3.68 2.16 -11.49
C ASP A 80 4.40 2.75 -10.27
N ARG A 81 4.20 4.05 -9.96
CA ARG A 81 4.89 4.74 -8.87
C ARG A 81 3.99 5.23 -7.76
N GLN A 82 2.70 5.14 -7.96
CA GLN A 82 1.71 5.57 -6.99
C GLN A 82 0.43 4.77 -7.11
N ILE A 83 -0.25 4.59 -5.98
CA ILE A 83 -1.51 3.87 -5.91
C ILE A 83 -2.41 4.51 -4.86
N SER A 84 -3.69 4.52 -5.14
CA SER A 84 -4.73 4.93 -4.19
C SER A 84 -5.74 3.82 -3.98
N PHE A 85 -6.21 3.68 -2.76
CA PHE A 85 -7.19 2.69 -2.36
C PHE A 85 -7.97 3.17 -1.13
N ALA A 86 -9.09 2.54 -0.86
CA ALA A 86 -9.93 2.87 0.28
C ALA A 86 -9.82 1.79 1.35
N LEU A 87 -9.71 2.20 2.62
CA LEU A 87 -9.76 1.34 3.79
C LEU A 87 -11.09 1.52 4.52
N ILE A 88 -11.61 0.45 5.13
CA ILE A 88 -12.71 0.58 6.09
C ILE A 88 -12.13 1.22 7.35
N ALA A 89 -12.64 2.40 7.69
CA ALA A 89 -12.16 3.17 8.85
C ALA A 89 -12.83 2.77 10.18
N GLY A 90 -13.52 1.64 10.21
CA GLY A 90 -14.17 1.06 11.38
C GLY A 90 -15.68 0.82 11.18
N GLY A 91 -16.22 -0.06 12.00
CA GLY A 91 -17.64 -0.44 11.97
C GLY A 91 -18.00 -1.49 10.92
N ALA A 92 -19.25 -1.93 10.98
CA ALA A 92 -19.85 -2.77 9.95
C ALA A 92 -20.40 -1.89 8.82
N GLY A 93 -20.65 -2.51 7.66
CA GLY A 93 -21.39 -1.83 6.60
C GLY A 93 -22.85 -1.56 7.03
N TYR A 94 -23.33 -0.36 6.74
CA TYR A 94 -24.73 0.01 6.98
C TYR A 94 -25.56 -0.35 5.77
N GLN A 95 -26.73 -0.95 6.00
CA GLN A 95 -27.67 -1.21 4.92
C GLN A 95 -28.26 0.11 4.44
N VAL A 96 -28.25 0.31 3.13
CA VAL A 96 -28.84 1.47 2.48
C VAL A 96 -30.29 1.18 2.14
N LEU A 97 -31.19 2.09 2.51
CA LEU A 97 -32.61 2.01 2.18
C LEU A 97 -32.87 2.54 0.77
N PRO A 98 -33.86 1.99 0.06
CA PRO A 98 -34.35 2.59 -1.18
C PRO A 98 -34.82 4.02 -0.94
N HIS A 99 -34.64 4.91 -1.90
CA HIS A 99 -35.12 6.27 -1.80
C HIS A 99 -36.64 6.33 -1.86
N ASP A 100 -37.30 7.14 -1.00
CA ASP A 100 -38.76 7.21 -0.85
C ASP A 100 -39.55 7.69 -2.10
N SER A 101 -38.86 8.28 -3.06
CA SER A 101 -39.51 8.90 -4.22
C SER A 101 -39.79 7.95 -5.38
N GLY A 102 -40.41 6.82 -5.10
CA GLY A 102 -40.83 5.91 -6.16
C GLY A 102 -39.66 5.40 -6.97
N ASN A 103 -39.65 4.84 -8.03
CA ASN A 103 -38.64 4.13 -8.82
C ASN A 103 -37.27 4.82 -9.04
N ASN A 104 -36.92 5.83 -8.24
CA ASN A 104 -35.64 6.55 -8.38
C ASN A 104 -34.60 6.01 -7.42
N HIS A 105 -33.84 5.02 -7.86
CA HIS A 105 -32.76 4.40 -7.12
C HIS A 105 -31.39 5.00 -7.45
N SER A 106 -31.34 6.17 -8.10
CA SER A 106 -30.09 6.79 -8.51
C SER A 106 -29.53 7.71 -7.43
N PHE A 107 -28.24 7.60 -7.11
CA PHE A 107 -27.53 8.46 -6.19
C PHE A 107 -27.53 9.95 -6.65
N ARG A 108 -27.54 10.16 -7.96
CA ARG A 108 -27.52 11.51 -8.58
C ARG A 108 -28.70 12.38 -8.21
N THR A 109 -29.87 11.77 -8.06
CA THR A 109 -31.13 12.51 -7.83
C THR A 109 -31.48 12.62 -6.36
N ALA A 110 -30.74 11.94 -5.49
CA ALA A 110 -30.90 12.00 -4.05
C ALA A 110 -29.90 12.99 -3.45
N ASN A 111 -30.37 13.97 -2.68
CA ASN A 111 -29.50 14.83 -1.88
C ASN A 111 -28.99 14.13 -0.62
N ASN A 112 -29.48 12.93 -0.34
CA ASN A 112 -29.14 12.19 0.85
C ASN A 112 -29.17 10.66 0.59
N VAL A 113 -28.42 9.94 1.39
CA VAL A 113 -28.42 8.50 1.50
C VAL A 113 -29.11 8.13 2.80
N GLN A 114 -30.03 7.16 2.75
CA GLN A 114 -30.74 6.66 3.92
C GLN A 114 -30.13 5.31 4.33
N ILE A 115 -29.83 5.18 5.61
CA ILE A 115 -29.24 3.96 6.18
C ILE A 115 -30.03 3.48 7.40
N ILE A 116 -29.86 2.21 7.73
CA ILE A 116 -30.31 1.62 8.98
C ILE A 116 -29.12 1.48 9.92
N ALA A 117 -29.24 2.03 11.13
CA ALA A 117 -28.28 1.84 12.20
C ALA A 117 -28.95 1.92 13.57
N THR A 118 -28.64 0.95 14.43
CA THR A 118 -29.12 0.91 15.81
C THR A 118 -28.13 1.63 16.73
N VAL A 119 -28.19 2.97 16.70
CA VAL A 119 -27.35 3.85 17.52
C VAL A 119 -28.23 4.91 18.20
N ALA A 120 -27.80 5.40 19.36
CA ALA A 120 -28.57 6.35 20.15
C ALA A 120 -28.53 7.77 19.59
N ASN A 121 -27.44 8.15 18.95
CA ASN A 121 -27.24 9.50 18.41
C ASN A 121 -26.31 9.51 17.18
N ALA A 122 -26.30 10.61 16.43
CA ALA A 122 -25.50 10.76 15.21
C ALA A 122 -23.98 10.69 15.46
N ALA A 123 -23.51 11.04 16.66
CA ALA A 123 -22.09 10.99 16.98
C ALA A 123 -21.56 9.55 17.06
N GLU A 124 -22.40 8.58 17.44
CA GLU A 124 -22.03 7.17 17.47
C GLU A 124 -21.84 6.57 16.06
N LEU A 125 -22.47 7.14 15.04
CA LEU A 125 -22.23 6.74 13.65
C LEU A 125 -20.84 7.17 13.18
N ASP A 126 -20.29 8.24 13.74
CA ASP A 126 -19.00 8.86 13.35
C ASP A 126 -18.83 9.00 11.82
N LEU A 127 -19.92 9.41 11.15
CA LEU A 127 -19.96 9.58 9.69
C LEU A 127 -19.92 11.06 9.27
N ALA A 128 -20.41 11.97 10.10
CA ALA A 128 -20.45 13.40 9.78
C ALA A 128 -19.03 13.96 9.57
N GLY A 129 -18.80 14.63 8.44
CA GLY A 129 -17.49 15.13 8.04
C GLY A 129 -16.48 14.08 7.64
N ARG A 130 -16.91 12.83 7.43
CA ARG A 130 -16.07 11.71 7.02
C ARG A 130 -16.33 11.28 5.58
N GLN A 131 -15.41 10.51 5.03
CA GLN A 131 -15.61 9.84 3.75
C GLN A 131 -16.42 8.55 3.94
N ALA A 132 -17.34 8.33 3.04
CA ALA A 132 -18.11 7.10 2.94
C ALA A 132 -18.00 6.52 1.54
N MET A 133 -18.06 5.20 1.46
CA MET A 133 -18.16 4.45 0.22
C MET A 133 -19.49 3.71 0.20
N LEU A 134 -20.26 3.94 -0.82
CA LEU A 134 -21.48 3.20 -1.10
C LEU A 134 -21.16 2.14 -2.15
N VAL A 135 -21.56 0.90 -1.91
CA VAL A 135 -21.34 -0.25 -2.80
C VAL A 135 -22.69 -0.91 -3.11
N ASN A 136 -23.05 -0.98 -4.38
CA ASN A 136 -24.29 -1.62 -4.81
C ASN A 136 -24.10 -3.11 -5.18
N ALA A 137 -25.20 -3.83 -5.40
CA ALA A 137 -25.15 -5.24 -5.78
C ALA A 137 -24.52 -5.47 -7.17
N ASN A 138 -24.44 -4.46 -8.02
CA ASN A 138 -23.77 -4.50 -9.31
C ASN A 138 -22.25 -4.33 -9.20
N ARG A 139 -21.72 -4.32 -7.98
CA ARG A 139 -20.28 -4.15 -7.67
C ARG A 139 -19.70 -2.81 -8.12
N GLN A 140 -20.55 -1.81 -8.29
CA GLN A 140 -20.16 -0.42 -8.47
C GLN A 140 -20.09 0.26 -7.10
N ALA A 141 -19.11 1.12 -6.93
CA ALA A 141 -18.96 1.93 -5.72
C ALA A 141 -18.86 3.41 -6.07
N VAL A 142 -19.27 4.25 -5.12
CA VAL A 142 -19.02 5.69 -5.17
C VAL A 142 -18.48 6.14 -3.82
N ILE A 143 -17.46 6.99 -3.85
CA ILE A 143 -16.87 7.63 -2.66
C ILE A 143 -17.36 9.06 -2.60
N PHE A 144 -17.85 9.48 -1.44
CA PHE A 144 -18.33 10.83 -1.19
C PHE A 144 -18.05 11.30 0.23
N ASN A 145 -18.11 12.61 0.44
CA ASN A 145 -18.01 13.20 1.76
C ASN A 145 -19.39 13.31 2.38
N VAL A 146 -19.53 12.85 3.62
CA VAL A 146 -20.76 12.98 4.39
C VAL A 146 -20.76 14.37 5.07
N GLY A 147 -21.71 15.22 4.71
CA GLY A 147 -21.88 16.52 5.33
C GLY A 147 -22.58 16.40 6.68
N ASN A 148 -23.90 16.27 6.67
CA ASN A 148 -24.73 16.18 7.87
C ASN A 148 -25.37 14.81 8.02
N VAL A 149 -25.61 14.42 9.29
CA VAL A 149 -26.28 13.15 9.66
C VAL A 149 -27.47 13.48 10.53
N THR A 150 -28.68 13.08 10.14
CA THR A 150 -29.92 13.33 10.88
C THR A 150 -30.72 12.06 11.05
N GLN A 151 -31.36 11.91 12.20
CA GLN A 151 -32.28 10.79 12.46
C GLN A 151 -33.62 11.05 11.77
N ARG A 152 -34.18 10.05 11.11
CA ARG A 152 -35.52 10.09 10.49
C ARG A 152 -36.56 9.42 11.40
N GLY A 153 -37.79 9.87 11.30
CA GLY A 153 -38.92 9.23 12.03
C GLY A 153 -39.00 9.59 13.53
N GLY A 154 -38.13 10.49 14.02
CA GLY A 154 -38.16 10.93 15.41
C GLY A 154 -37.27 10.11 16.37
N PRO A 155 -37.27 10.47 17.67
CA PRO A 155 -36.44 9.83 18.67
C PRO A 155 -36.69 8.30 18.76
N GLY A 156 -35.60 7.53 18.72
CA GLY A 156 -35.66 6.05 18.78
C GLY A 156 -35.81 5.35 17.43
N SER A 157 -35.91 6.09 16.32
CA SER A 157 -35.87 5.50 14.97
C SER A 157 -34.47 4.95 14.67
N VAL A 158 -34.40 3.86 13.94
CA VAL A 158 -33.18 3.24 13.45
C VAL A 158 -32.76 3.76 12.07
N GLU A 159 -33.54 4.67 11.49
CA GLU A 159 -33.30 5.24 10.17
C GLU A 159 -32.53 6.55 10.26
N TRP A 160 -31.50 6.69 9.47
CA TRP A 160 -30.61 7.83 9.43
C TRP A 160 -30.50 8.37 8.00
N SER A 161 -30.47 9.68 7.86
CA SER A 161 -30.27 10.38 6.60
C SER A 161 -28.91 11.05 6.61
N LEU A 162 -28.10 10.75 5.61
CA LEU A 162 -26.76 11.28 5.39
C LEU A 162 -26.82 12.21 4.18
N VAL A 163 -26.55 13.48 4.39
CA VAL A 163 -26.43 14.46 3.31
C VAL A 163 -25.05 14.32 2.68
N HIS A 164 -24.97 14.16 1.37
CA HIS A 164 -23.71 14.16 0.63
C HIS A 164 -23.54 15.45 -0.17
N ASP A 165 -22.28 15.88 -0.31
CA ASP A 165 -21.94 17.08 -1.06
C ASP A 165 -21.85 16.74 -2.56
N GLY A 166 -22.87 17.21 -3.32
CA GLY A 166 -22.80 17.47 -4.76
C GLY A 166 -22.30 16.37 -5.69
N CYS A 167 -22.45 15.11 -5.34
CA CYS A 167 -22.04 14.00 -6.20
C CYS A 167 -22.99 13.88 -7.40
N ASN A 168 -22.48 14.10 -8.61
CA ASN A 168 -23.26 14.04 -9.84
C ASN A 168 -23.29 12.68 -10.51
N ASN A 169 -22.65 11.68 -9.93
CA ASN A 169 -22.61 10.34 -10.51
C ASN A 169 -23.86 9.54 -10.19
N THR A 170 -24.25 8.71 -11.14
CA THR A 170 -25.39 7.81 -11.00
C THR A 170 -24.91 6.42 -10.67
N ILE A 171 -25.18 5.98 -9.46
CA ILE A 171 -25.06 4.59 -9.04
C ILE A 171 -26.43 4.15 -8.53
N ASP A 172 -26.92 3.02 -8.99
CA ASP A 172 -28.24 2.55 -8.61
C ASP A 172 -28.21 1.97 -7.18
N TYR A 173 -29.21 2.34 -6.38
CA TYR A 173 -29.47 1.72 -5.08
C TYR A 173 -30.23 0.41 -5.27
N THR A 174 -29.52 -0.63 -5.59
CA THR A 174 -30.11 -1.97 -5.66
C THR A 174 -30.38 -2.53 -4.26
N PRO A 175 -31.26 -3.52 -4.11
CA PRO A 175 -31.31 -4.30 -2.87
C PRO A 175 -29.91 -4.79 -2.48
N ASN A 176 -29.59 -4.78 -1.20
CA ASN A 176 -28.26 -5.10 -0.64
C ASN A 176 -27.15 -4.07 -0.94
N THR A 177 -27.49 -2.82 -1.25
CA THR A 177 -26.52 -1.73 -1.23
C THR A 177 -26.04 -1.49 0.19
N LEU A 178 -24.72 -1.38 0.37
CA LEU A 178 -24.08 -1.16 1.65
C LEU A 178 -23.31 0.15 1.63
N LEU A 179 -23.25 0.81 2.78
CA LEU A 179 -22.44 1.99 3.01
C LEU A 179 -21.38 1.68 4.06
N PHE A 180 -20.15 2.03 3.76
CA PHE A 180 -19.00 1.88 4.65
C PHE A 180 -18.39 3.24 4.95
N ARG A 181 -17.99 3.48 6.19
CA ARG A 181 -17.07 4.56 6.52
C ARG A 181 -15.69 4.18 6.03
N ILE A 182 -15.06 5.04 5.26
CA ILE A 182 -13.75 4.76 4.68
C ILE A 182 -12.75 5.85 4.98
N GLU A 183 -11.50 5.49 4.78
CA GLU A 183 -10.36 6.38 4.69
C GLU A 183 -9.66 6.14 3.36
N SER A 184 -9.51 7.20 2.55
CA SER A 184 -8.76 7.11 1.31
C SER A 184 -7.26 7.20 1.61
N LEU A 185 -6.53 6.17 1.24
CA LEU A 185 -5.08 6.08 1.36
C LEU A 185 -4.43 6.15 0.00
N GLY A 186 -3.29 6.82 -0.06
CA GLY A 186 -2.43 6.86 -1.23
C GLY A 186 -0.99 6.59 -0.87
N LEU A 187 -0.30 5.84 -1.72
CA LEU A 187 1.15 5.67 -1.68
C LEU A 187 1.74 6.34 -2.91
N ARG A 188 2.81 7.13 -2.75
CA ARG A 188 3.49 7.82 -3.84
C ARG A 188 5.01 7.77 -3.63
N TYR A 189 5.70 7.33 -4.66
CA TYR A 189 7.15 7.38 -4.70
C TYR A 189 7.64 8.63 -5.42
N ASP A 190 8.54 9.36 -4.76
CA ASP A 190 9.23 10.50 -5.32
C ASP A 190 10.69 10.12 -5.58
N ALA A 191 11.03 10.00 -6.86
CA ALA A 191 12.38 9.61 -7.28
C ALA A 191 13.41 10.72 -7.04
N ALA A 192 13.00 12.00 -7.00
CA ALA A 192 13.92 13.11 -6.78
C ALA A 192 14.42 13.16 -5.32
N THR A 193 13.54 12.87 -4.38
CA THR A 193 13.85 12.82 -2.95
C THR A 193 14.15 11.41 -2.45
N GLN A 194 14.03 10.40 -3.32
CA GLN A 194 14.17 8.97 -2.98
C GLN A 194 13.30 8.57 -1.78
N THR A 195 12.09 9.14 -1.72
CA THR A 195 11.20 8.97 -0.57
C THR A 195 9.88 8.37 -1.02
N LEU A 196 9.42 7.39 -0.25
CA LEU A 196 8.09 6.85 -0.37
C LEU A 196 7.19 7.55 0.65
N TYR A 197 6.11 8.13 0.16
CA TYR A 197 5.12 8.85 0.96
C TYR A 197 3.83 8.05 1.09
N GLN A 198 3.19 8.20 2.24
CA GLN A 198 1.82 7.76 2.49
C GLN A 198 0.95 9.00 2.73
N ARG A 199 -0.19 9.06 2.05
CA ARG A 199 -1.18 10.12 2.22
C ARG A 199 -2.49 9.54 2.73
N SER A 200 -3.00 10.18 3.81
CA SER A 200 -4.32 9.93 4.36
C SER A 200 -5.07 11.26 4.44
N GLY A 201 -6.18 11.36 3.72
CA GLY A 201 -6.91 12.62 3.60
C GLY A 201 -6.04 13.77 3.07
N ALA A 202 -5.91 14.85 3.85
CA ALA A 202 -5.07 16.01 3.52
C ALA A 202 -3.61 15.88 3.97
N SER A 203 -3.29 14.88 4.80
CA SER A 203 -1.95 14.70 5.39
C SER A 203 -1.10 13.75 4.54
N GLU A 204 0.08 14.18 4.16
CA GLU A 204 1.08 13.35 3.49
C GLU A 204 2.33 13.25 4.38
N VAL A 205 2.73 12.02 4.69
CA VAL A 205 3.87 11.74 5.58
C VAL A 205 4.87 10.81 4.90
N PRO A 206 6.18 10.97 5.14
CA PRO A 206 7.16 10.03 4.61
C PRO A 206 7.04 8.68 5.32
N LEU A 207 6.89 7.62 4.54
CA LEU A 207 6.88 6.23 5.00
C LEU A 207 8.30 5.64 5.06
N ALA A 208 9.12 5.95 4.05
CA ALA A 208 10.51 5.49 3.98
C ALA A 208 11.37 6.43 3.14
N PHE A 209 12.62 6.64 3.61
CA PHE A 209 13.67 7.41 2.93
C PHE A 209 14.67 6.49 2.25
N ASP A 210 15.55 7.03 1.42
CA ASP A 210 16.65 6.35 0.72
C ASP A 210 16.15 5.12 -0.08
N ILE A 211 15.02 5.29 -0.74
CA ILE A 211 14.45 4.31 -1.65
C ILE A 211 14.99 4.62 -3.05
N SER A 212 15.87 3.75 -3.56
CA SER A 212 16.45 3.93 -4.90
C SER A 212 15.49 3.57 -6.03
N GLY A 213 14.48 2.74 -5.74
CA GLY A 213 13.46 2.36 -6.71
C GLY A 213 12.19 1.84 -6.08
N PHE A 214 11.08 2.15 -6.70
CA PHE A 214 9.75 1.65 -6.33
C PHE A 214 8.95 1.39 -7.59
N ARG A 215 8.30 0.24 -7.66
CA ARG A 215 7.46 -0.13 -8.80
C ARG A 215 6.28 -0.97 -8.34
N LEU A 216 5.14 -0.68 -8.94
CA LEU A 216 3.90 -1.42 -8.82
C LEU A 216 3.57 -2.09 -10.16
N ASP A 217 3.29 -3.38 -10.11
CA ASP A 217 2.78 -4.13 -11.24
C ASP A 217 1.40 -4.70 -10.91
N TYR A 218 0.46 -4.53 -11.85
CA TYR A 218 -0.92 -4.96 -11.77
C TYR A 218 -1.06 -6.26 -12.54
N VAL A 219 -1.36 -7.36 -11.84
CA VAL A 219 -1.44 -8.69 -12.43
C VAL A 219 -2.89 -9.08 -12.67
N TYR A 220 -3.23 -9.22 -13.94
CA TYR A 220 -4.55 -9.65 -14.40
C TYR A 220 -4.50 -11.10 -14.85
N GLU A 221 -5.57 -11.83 -14.56
CA GLU A 221 -5.80 -13.19 -15.06
C GLU A 221 -7.01 -13.20 -15.98
N GLY A 222 -6.85 -13.78 -17.16
CA GLY A 222 -7.88 -13.92 -18.17
C GLY A 222 -8.74 -15.16 -17.95
N THR A 223 -9.98 -15.12 -18.43
CA THR A 223 -10.88 -16.30 -18.47
C THR A 223 -10.35 -17.44 -19.35
N ASP A 224 -9.42 -17.14 -20.22
CA ASP A 224 -8.68 -18.07 -21.07
C ASP A 224 -7.41 -18.65 -20.43
N GLY A 225 -7.14 -18.28 -19.16
CA GLY A 225 -5.94 -18.69 -18.43
C GLY A 225 -4.70 -17.85 -18.72
N THR A 226 -4.81 -16.78 -19.53
CA THR A 226 -3.69 -15.88 -19.77
C THR A 226 -3.42 -15.01 -18.54
N THR A 227 -2.14 -14.66 -18.33
CA THR A 227 -1.73 -13.69 -17.30
C THR A 227 -1.14 -12.47 -18.00
N GLU A 228 -1.63 -11.30 -17.62
CA GLU A 228 -1.14 -10.02 -18.12
C GLU A 228 -0.61 -9.16 -16.96
N ILE A 229 0.63 -8.65 -17.09
CA ILE A 229 1.28 -7.79 -16.10
C ILE A 229 1.38 -6.39 -16.68
N ARG A 230 0.85 -5.39 -15.95
CA ARG A 230 0.80 -4.01 -16.39
C ARG A 230 1.41 -3.07 -15.36
N SER A 231 1.99 -1.99 -15.83
CA SER A 231 2.50 -0.88 -14.98
C SER A 231 1.41 0.11 -14.54
N SER A 232 0.17 -0.07 -15.02
CA SER A 232 -1.00 0.74 -14.63
C SER A 232 -2.25 -0.13 -14.70
N PRO A 233 -3.29 0.15 -13.90
CA PRO A 233 -4.55 -0.56 -14.01
C PRO A 233 -5.25 -0.27 -15.35
N TYR A 234 -6.13 -1.14 -15.76
CA TYR A 234 -7.09 -0.82 -16.80
C TYR A 234 -8.05 0.26 -16.31
N LEU A 235 -8.48 1.12 -17.21
CA LEU A 235 -9.38 2.22 -16.90
C LEU A 235 -10.74 2.02 -17.57
N SER A 236 -11.80 2.43 -16.88
CA SER A 236 -13.14 2.56 -17.45
C SER A 236 -13.21 3.72 -18.47
N PRO A 237 -14.28 3.86 -19.24
CA PRO A 237 -14.52 5.04 -20.08
C PRO A 237 -14.54 6.35 -19.29
N ALA A 238 -14.82 6.30 -17.98
CA ALA A 238 -14.76 7.44 -17.07
C ALA A 238 -13.34 7.70 -16.51
N GLY A 239 -12.32 6.95 -16.95
CA GLY A 239 -10.93 7.12 -16.53
C GLY A 239 -10.62 6.56 -15.14
N GLN A 240 -11.51 5.71 -14.58
CA GLN A 240 -11.32 5.11 -13.26
C GLN A 240 -10.70 3.72 -13.37
N PRO A 241 -9.84 3.32 -12.42
CA PRO A 241 -9.32 1.97 -12.36
C PRO A 241 -10.45 0.96 -12.29
N VAL A 242 -10.38 -0.05 -13.17
CA VAL A 242 -11.33 -1.15 -13.16
C VAL A 242 -10.63 -2.45 -12.78
N ARG A 243 -11.31 -3.23 -11.97
CA ARG A 243 -10.83 -4.54 -11.59
C ARG A 243 -11.06 -5.57 -12.69
N GLN A 244 -12.15 -5.42 -13.45
CA GLN A 244 -12.50 -6.29 -14.54
C GLN A 244 -12.49 -5.51 -15.86
N PHE A 245 -11.82 -6.06 -16.86
CA PHE A 245 -11.74 -5.48 -18.19
C PHE A 245 -11.98 -6.54 -19.24
N THR A 246 -12.85 -6.23 -20.20
CA THR A 246 -13.10 -7.13 -21.35
C THR A 246 -12.29 -6.65 -22.54
N ARG A 247 -11.38 -7.50 -23.02
CA ARG A 247 -10.60 -7.22 -24.22
C ARG A 247 -11.49 -7.28 -25.48
N PRO A 248 -11.06 -6.69 -26.61
CA PRO A 248 -11.79 -6.74 -27.89
C PRO A 248 -12.04 -8.16 -28.40
N ASP A 249 -11.22 -9.13 -28.04
CA ASP A 249 -11.37 -10.55 -28.37
C ASP A 249 -12.38 -11.30 -27.49
N GLY A 250 -13.03 -10.60 -26.55
CA GLY A 250 -14.02 -11.15 -25.63
C GLY A 250 -13.45 -11.78 -24.36
N VAL A 251 -12.12 -11.84 -24.20
CA VAL A 251 -11.49 -12.35 -22.98
C VAL A 251 -11.70 -11.36 -21.84
N VAL A 252 -12.23 -11.85 -20.72
CA VAL A 252 -12.40 -11.06 -19.51
C VAL A 252 -11.17 -11.19 -18.63
N LEU A 253 -10.48 -10.08 -18.43
CA LEU A 253 -9.32 -9.95 -17.54
C LEU A 253 -9.78 -9.49 -16.16
N GLN A 254 -9.27 -10.11 -15.11
CA GLN A 254 -9.55 -9.75 -13.73
C GLN A 254 -8.27 -9.43 -12.99
N LEU A 255 -8.21 -8.28 -12.32
CA LEU A 255 -7.10 -7.93 -11.44
C LEU A 255 -7.14 -8.83 -10.20
N VAL A 256 -6.13 -9.69 -10.07
CA VAL A 256 -6.06 -10.69 -8.99
C VAL A 256 -5.05 -10.31 -7.93
N ARG A 257 -3.95 -9.66 -8.30
CA ARG A 257 -2.88 -9.29 -7.36
C ARG A 257 -2.11 -8.06 -7.81
N LEU A 258 -1.47 -7.44 -6.83
CA LEU A 258 -0.47 -6.40 -7.01
C LEU A 258 0.90 -6.94 -6.63
N GLN A 259 1.90 -6.62 -7.43
CA GLN A 259 3.29 -6.88 -7.11
C GLN A 259 3.98 -5.56 -6.78
N VAL A 260 4.59 -5.49 -5.61
CA VAL A 260 5.31 -4.32 -5.11
C VAL A 260 6.79 -4.64 -5.13
N SER A 261 7.55 -3.94 -5.95
CA SER A 261 9.01 -4.04 -5.99
C SER A 261 9.62 -2.76 -5.43
N ILE A 262 10.52 -2.91 -4.46
CA ILE A 262 11.18 -1.78 -3.81
C ILE A 262 12.67 -2.04 -3.72
N SER A 263 13.50 -1.02 -3.98
CA SER A 263 14.94 -1.08 -3.81
C SER A 263 15.45 0.05 -2.95
N ALA A 264 16.52 -0.21 -2.22
CA ALA A 264 17.22 0.78 -1.43
C ALA A 264 18.71 0.68 -1.69
N ALA A 265 19.37 1.83 -1.70
CA ALA A 265 20.79 1.99 -1.83
C ALA A 265 21.39 2.31 -0.46
N ALA A 266 22.32 1.48 0.01
CA ALA A 266 23.06 1.72 1.24
C ALA A 266 24.51 2.08 0.89
N PRO A 267 25.03 3.25 1.33
CA PRO A 267 26.42 3.57 1.15
C PRO A 267 27.29 2.71 2.07
N SER A 268 28.30 2.06 1.52
CA SER A 268 29.30 1.35 2.29
C SER A 268 30.67 1.59 1.68
N GLN A 269 31.55 2.25 2.44
CA GLN A 269 32.96 2.51 2.13
C GLN A 269 33.22 3.04 0.69
N GLY A 270 32.43 4.03 0.26
CA GLY A 270 32.55 4.63 -1.08
C GLY A 270 31.94 3.80 -2.21
N ARG A 271 31.25 2.72 -1.87
CA ARG A 271 30.42 1.94 -2.80
C ARG A 271 28.94 2.09 -2.43
N VAL A 272 28.09 1.94 -3.42
CA VAL A 272 26.64 1.87 -3.19
C VAL A 272 26.23 0.40 -3.33
N ILE A 273 25.66 -0.15 -2.26
CA ILE A 273 25.11 -1.50 -2.25
C ILE A 273 23.61 -1.37 -2.44
N GLU A 274 23.12 -1.78 -3.59
CA GLU A 274 21.68 -1.79 -3.88
C GLU A 274 21.08 -3.16 -3.52
N ARG A 275 19.93 -3.12 -2.86
CA ARG A 275 19.12 -4.30 -2.52
C ARG A 275 17.69 -4.06 -2.94
N SER A 276 17.06 -5.11 -3.45
CA SER A 276 15.66 -5.08 -3.84
C SER A 276 14.88 -6.15 -3.08
N PHE A 277 13.63 -5.85 -2.84
CA PHE A 277 12.66 -6.78 -2.28
C PHE A 277 11.36 -6.68 -3.05
N THR A 278 10.73 -7.82 -3.33
CA THR A 278 9.45 -7.88 -4.02
C THR A 278 8.43 -8.59 -3.14
N GLY A 279 7.30 -7.94 -2.92
CA GLY A 279 6.13 -8.50 -2.25
C GLY A 279 4.97 -8.64 -3.21
N GLN A 280 4.06 -9.56 -2.91
CA GLN A 280 2.83 -9.75 -3.67
C GLN A 280 1.63 -9.64 -2.74
N VAL A 281 0.58 -8.98 -3.22
CA VAL A 281 -0.69 -8.80 -2.51
C VAL A 281 -1.80 -9.36 -3.37
N GLU A 282 -2.47 -10.39 -2.88
CA GLU A 282 -3.74 -10.81 -3.44
C GLU A 282 -4.83 -9.85 -2.97
N LEU A 283 -5.48 -9.18 -3.91
CA LEU A 283 -6.54 -8.20 -3.61
C LEU A 283 -7.85 -8.87 -3.15
N LEU A 284 -7.96 -10.17 -3.36
CA LEU A 284 -9.13 -10.96 -2.98
C LEU A 284 -8.67 -12.30 -2.40
N THR A 285 -8.72 -12.39 -1.09
CA THR A 285 -8.70 -13.66 -0.38
C THR A 285 -10.13 -14.14 -0.24
N GLY A 286 -10.53 -15.19 -0.95
CA GLY A 286 -11.84 -15.80 -0.81
C GLY A 286 -12.72 -15.69 -2.05
N ASN A 287 -14.01 -15.54 -1.87
CA ASN A 287 -15.00 -15.61 -2.95
C ASN A 287 -14.84 -14.44 -3.94
N LYS A 288 -14.37 -14.74 -5.16
CA LYS A 288 -14.17 -13.78 -6.27
C LYS A 288 -15.44 -12.96 -6.62
N SER A 289 -16.61 -13.33 -6.06
CA SER A 289 -17.90 -12.69 -6.29
C SER A 289 -18.11 -11.37 -5.52
N PHE A 290 -17.27 -11.03 -4.54
CA PHE A 290 -17.48 -9.86 -3.67
C PHE A 290 -16.51 -8.69 -3.91
N GLY A 291 -15.92 -8.55 -5.08
CA GLY A 291 -15.07 -7.41 -5.37
C GLY A 291 -15.80 -6.21 -5.94
N ILE A 292 -15.30 -5.00 -5.71
CA ILE A 292 -15.72 -3.80 -6.44
C ILE A 292 -15.08 -3.85 -7.83
N ASP A 293 -15.91 -3.71 -8.87
CA ASP A 293 -15.40 -3.70 -10.25
C ASP A 293 -14.97 -2.31 -10.67
N GLU A 294 -15.66 -1.28 -10.22
CA GLU A 294 -15.37 0.11 -10.53
C GLU A 294 -15.75 1.03 -9.36
N VAL A 295 -14.87 1.99 -9.05
CA VAL A 295 -15.20 3.12 -8.19
C VAL A 295 -15.54 4.31 -9.08
N VAL A 296 -16.82 4.63 -9.17
CA VAL A 296 -17.32 5.75 -9.98
C VAL A 296 -16.92 7.07 -9.32
N PRO A 297 -16.33 8.02 -10.06
CA PRO A 297 -15.94 9.29 -9.47
C PRO A 297 -17.16 10.10 -9.04
N CYS A 298 -17.03 10.82 -7.95
CA CYS A 298 -17.99 11.81 -7.50
C CYS A 298 -17.57 13.17 -8.06
N ASN A 299 -18.17 13.61 -9.16
CA ASN A 299 -17.86 14.88 -9.85
C ASN A 299 -18.86 15.97 -9.46
#